data_c47e1e864c49ed45259ef826054f17a0
#
_entry.id   c47e1e864c49ed45259ef826054f17a0
#
_cell.length_a   1.000
_cell.length_b   1.000
_cell.length_c   1.000
_cell.angle_alpha   90.00
_cell.angle_beta   90.00
_cell.angle_gamma   90.00
#
_symmetry.space_group_name_H-M   'P 1'
#
loop_
_entity.id
_entity.type
_entity.pdbx_description
1 polymer ?
#
loop_
_entity_poly.entity_id
_entity_poly.type
_entity_poly.pdbx_seq_one_letter_code
_entity_poly.pdbx_strand_id
1 'polypeptide(L)' 'MTATINGENRELAEGATVAELLSDLKLERGGIAVAVNEQVVRTATFDEHRLREGDVVEVIRAVAGG' A
#
# COMPACT_ATOMS: atom_id res chain seq x y z
N MET A 1 4.34 8.75 10.89
CA MET A 1 5.34 8.69 9.81
C MET A 1 4.72 9.09 8.50
N THR A 2 5.52 9.53 7.58
CA THR A 2 5.06 9.98 6.28
C THR A 2 5.52 9.02 5.18
N ALA A 3 4.62 8.67 4.30
CA ALA A 3 4.96 7.86 3.12
C ALA A 3 4.33 8.54 1.91
N THR A 4 4.86 8.21 0.73
CA THR A 4 4.32 8.73 -0.52
C THR A 4 3.47 7.63 -1.15
N ILE A 5 2.19 7.90 -1.33
CA ILE A 5 1.25 6.93 -1.87
C ILE A 5 0.75 7.46 -3.20
N ASN A 6 1.13 6.78 -4.28
CA ASN A 6 0.76 7.19 -5.63
C ASN A 6 1.09 8.68 -5.88
N GLY A 7 2.27 9.08 -5.44
CA GLY A 7 2.74 10.43 -5.65
C GLY A 7 2.28 11.46 -4.63
N GLU A 8 1.49 11.06 -3.65
CA GLU A 8 0.99 11.98 -2.63
C GLU A 8 1.53 11.61 -1.26
N ASN A 9 2.01 12.61 -0.52
CA ASN A 9 2.46 12.39 0.85
C ASN A 9 1.26 12.14 1.75
N ARG A 10 1.33 11.11 2.57
CA ARG A 10 0.29 10.80 3.54
C ARG A 10 0.92 10.51 4.89
N GLU A 11 0.24 10.96 5.92
CA GLU A 11 0.65 10.65 7.28
C GLU A 11 0.05 9.30 7.67
N LEU A 12 0.89 8.41 8.17
CA LEU A 12 0.46 7.06 8.57
C LEU A 12 0.89 6.81 10.00
N ALA A 13 0.18 5.91 10.67
CA ALA A 13 0.58 5.48 12.01
C ALA A 13 1.91 4.74 11.94
N GLU A 14 2.71 4.88 12.99
CA GLU A 14 3.98 4.15 13.07
C GLU A 14 3.73 2.65 12.98
N GLY A 15 4.50 1.99 12.15
CA GLY A 15 4.36 0.54 12.00
C GLY A 15 3.16 0.09 11.19
N ALA A 16 2.47 1.01 10.52
CA ALA A 16 1.32 0.63 9.70
C ALA A 16 1.72 -0.38 8.64
N THR A 17 0.87 -1.36 8.42
CA THR A 17 1.12 -2.37 7.39
C THR A 17 0.47 -1.95 6.09
N VAL A 18 0.84 -2.65 5.00
CA VAL A 18 0.20 -2.43 3.72
C VAL A 18 -1.32 -2.67 3.83
N ALA A 19 -1.71 -3.72 4.57
CA ALA A 19 -3.13 -3.99 4.77
C ALA A 19 -3.85 -2.83 5.45
N GLU A 20 -3.23 -2.24 6.46
CA GLU A 20 -3.81 -1.10 7.14
C GLU A 20 -3.91 0.12 6.23
N LEU A 21 -2.90 0.33 5.39
CA LEU A 21 -2.95 1.41 4.41
C LEU A 21 -4.13 1.23 3.46
N LEU A 22 -4.32 0.02 2.94
CA LEU A 22 -5.43 -0.24 2.02
C LEU A 22 -6.77 -0.02 2.72
N SER A 23 -6.86 -0.41 3.98
CA SER A 23 -8.07 -0.18 4.78
C SER A 23 -8.34 1.32 4.92
N ASP A 24 -7.31 2.11 5.22
CA ASP A 24 -7.45 3.55 5.34
C ASP A 24 -7.90 4.19 4.03
N LEU A 25 -7.47 3.63 2.91
CA LEU A 25 -7.86 4.12 1.59
C LEU A 25 -9.22 3.56 1.16
N LYS A 26 -9.82 2.70 2.00
CA LYS A 26 -11.10 2.05 1.73
C LYS A 26 -11.04 1.21 0.46
N LEU A 27 -9.93 0.53 0.27
CA LEU A 27 -9.72 -0.34 -0.87
C LEU A 27 -9.77 -1.79 -0.42
N GLU A 28 -10.41 -2.63 -1.20
CA GLU A 28 -10.41 -4.06 -0.95
C GLU A 28 -9.15 -4.66 -1.55
N ARG A 29 -8.65 -5.74 -0.92
CA ARG A 29 -7.43 -6.40 -1.38
C ARG A 29 -7.55 -7.03 -2.75
N GLY A 30 -8.75 -7.51 -3.07
CA GLY A 30 -8.96 -8.20 -4.34
C GLY A 30 -8.70 -7.27 -5.50
N GLY A 31 -7.87 -7.69 -6.43
CA GLY A 31 -7.57 -6.91 -7.61
C GLY A 31 -6.64 -5.72 -7.36
N ILE A 32 -5.96 -5.70 -6.21
CA ILE A 32 -5.01 -4.64 -5.89
C ILE A 32 -3.59 -5.19 -5.96
N ALA A 33 -2.72 -4.49 -6.67
CA ALA A 33 -1.28 -4.76 -6.65
C ALA A 33 -0.61 -3.60 -5.92
N VAL A 34 0.37 -3.93 -5.09
CA VAL A 34 1.09 -2.93 -4.30
C VAL A 34 2.58 -3.10 -4.53
N ALA A 35 3.27 -2.00 -4.77
CA ALA A 35 4.73 -1.98 -4.80
C ALA A 35 5.22 -0.99 -3.76
N VAL A 36 6.25 -1.36 -3.03
CA VAL A 36 6.89 -0.49 -2.05
C VAL A 36 8.33 -0.31 -2.48
N ASN A 37 8.73 0.92 -2.74
CA ASN A 37 10.07 1.25 -3.24
C ASN A 37 10.43 0.39 -4.44
N GLU A 38 9.49 0.31 -5.39
CA GLU A 38 9.64 -0.41 -6.67
C GLU A 38 9.69 -1.94 -6.54
N GLN A 39 9.34 -2.47 -5.39
CA GLN A 39 9.29 -3.92 -5.21
C GLN A 39 7.85 -4.35 -4.93
N VAL A 40 7.39 -5.31 -5.70
CA VAL A 40 6.02 -5.82 -5.55
C VAL A 40 5.89 -6.53 -4.21
N VAL A 41 4.83 -6.18 -3.48
CA VAL A 41 4.49 -6.83 -2.22
C VAL A 41 3.38 -7.83 -2.50
N ARG A 42 3.61 -9.08 -2.12
CA ARG A 42 2.64 -10.14 -2.36
C ARG A 42 1.41 -9.95 -1.46
N THR A 43 0.24 -10.18 -2.03
CA THR A 43 -1.01 -10.02 -1.30
C THR A 43 -1.01 -10.80 0.01
N ALA A 44 -0.43 -12.00 -0.01
CA ALA A 44 -0.38 -12.84 1.18
C ALA A 44 0.40 -12.23 2.32
N THR A 45 1.25 -11.23 2.04
CA THR A 45 2.08 -10.60 3.06
C THR A 45 1.64 -9.19 3.43
N PHE A 46 0.51 -8.73 2.92
CA PHE A 46 0.03 -7.38 3.20
C PHE A 46 -0.12 -7.11 4.69
N ASP A 47 -0.55 -8.09 5.47
CA ASP A 47 -0.75 -7.93 6.90
C ASP A 47 0.56 -7.88 7.68
N GLU A 48 1.64 -8.29 7.06
CA GLU A 48 2.94 -8.40 7.72
C GLU A 48 3.94 -7.37 7.24
N HIS A 49 3.71 -6.77 6.07
CA HIS A 49 4.65 -5.81 5.51
C HIS A 49 4.43 -4.44 6.14
N ARG A 50 5.33 -4.06 7.03
CA ARG A 50 5.24 -2.77 7.71
C ARG A 50 5.91 -1.70 6.91
N LEU A 51 5.23 -0.57 6.79
CA LEU A 51 5.76 0.58 6.08
C LEU A 51 6.68 1.39 6.99
N ARG A 52 7.56 2.15 6.39
CA ARG A 52 8.54 2.95 7.12
C ARG A 52 8.51 4.38 6.62
N GLU A 53 9.08 5.27 7.42
CA GLU A 53 9.20 6.67 7.04
C GLU A 53 9.86 6.80 5.68
N GLY A 54 9.24 7.55 4.79
CA GLY A 54 9.81 7.83 3.49
C GLY A 54 9.56 6.78 2.43
N ASP A 55 8.85 5.70 2.75
CA ASP A 55 8.53 4.69 1.75
C ASP A 55 7.72 5.29 0.61
N VAL A 56 8.01 4.84 -0.60
CA VAL A 56 7.26 5.21 -1.79
C VAL A 56 6.41 4.02 -2.19
N VAL A 57 5.10 4.18 -2.09
CA VAL A 57 4.16 3.10 -2.29
C VAL A 57 3.31 3.38 -3.53
N GLU A 58 3.18 2.38 -4.38
CA GLU A 58 2.30 2.44 -5.53
C GLU A 58 1.19 1.42 -5.34
N VAL A 59 -0.04 1.89 -5.44
CA VAL A 59 -1.21 1.02 -5.32
C VAL A 59 -1.92 1.04 -6.66
N ILE A 60 -1.98 -0.12 -7.29
CA ILE A 60 -2.55 -0.26 -8.62
C ILE A 60 -3.81 -1.11 -8.51
N ARG A 61 -4.91 -0.55 -8.94
CA ARG A 61 -6.16 -1.30 -8.97
C ARG A 61 -6.25 -1.99 -10.32
N ALA A 62 -6.27 -3.32 -10.29
CA ALA A 62 -6.51 -4.08 -11.50
C ALA A 62 -7.98 -3.89 -11.86
N VAL A 63 -8.23 -3.20 -12.94
CA VAL A 63 -9.59 -3.09 -13.46
C VAL A 63 -9.84 -4.38 -14.24
N ALA A 64 -10.67 -5.22 -13.68
CA ALA A 64 -11.11 -6.38 -14.44
C ALA A 64 -11.74 -5.82 -15.71
N GLY A 65 -11.16 -6.16 -16.82
CA GLY A 65 -11.53 -5.59 -18.09
C GLY A 65 -12.96 -5.92 -18.46
N GLY A 66 -13.76 -5.52 -17.80
CA GLY A 66 -15.16 -5.77 -18.16
C GLY A 66 -15.79 -4.48 -17.82
#